data_883fbff4faa994aa68409e1b487adb65
#
_entry.id   883fbff4faa994aa68409e1b487adb65
#
_cell.length_a   1.000
_cell.length_b   1.000
_cell.length_c   1.000
_cell.angle_alpha   90.00
_cell.angle_beta   90.00
_cell.angle_gamma   90.00
#
_symmetry.space_group_name_H-M   'P 1'
#
loop_
_entity.id
_entity.type
_entity.pdbx_description
1 polymer ?
#
loop_
_entity_poly.entity_id
_entity_poly.type
_entity_poly.pdbx_seq_one_letter_code
_entity_poly.pdbx_strand_id
1 'polypeptide(L)'
;KAANMENDFVVVSVFVNPTQFGPNEDLDAYPRTLEADCKLAESMGANVVFAPAPKEMYPSEDATWVEVTGDITKVLCGRTRPIHFRGVTTVVTKLFNLAQPDRAYFGQKDAQQVEVLKRMVKDLFFNIQLRIMPIVREADGLAKSSRNTYLNEAERKAALVLSRSLKAAKEQYCLLYTSPSPRDPKTSRM
;
A
#
# COMPACT_ATOMS: atom_id res chain seq x y z
N LYS A 1 8.12 -4.70 -12.66
CA LYS A 1 8.71 -3.99 -13.80
C LYS A 1 9.60 -2.84 -13.32
N ALA A 2 9.13 -1.89 -12.51
CA ALA A 2 9.98 -0.81 -11.97
C ALA A 2 11.17 -1.37 -11.18
N ALA A 3 10.96 -2.36 -10.32
CA ALA A 3 12.03 -2.99 -9.55
C ALA A 3 13.14 -3.57 -10.43
N ASN A 4 12.81 -4.20 -11.55
CA ASN A 4 13.80 -4.77 -12.48
C ASN A 4 14.66 -3.72 -13.21
N MET A 5 14.23 -2.47 -13.23
CA MET A 5 15.01 -1.37 -13.83
C MET A 5 16.07 -0.82 -12.87
N GLU A 6 15.94 -1.12 -11.58
CA GLU A 6 16.77 -0.54 -10.53
C GLU A 6 17.54 -1.60 -9.71
N ASN A 7 17.29 -2.90 -9.94
CA ASN A 7 17.88 -3.99 -9.17
C ASN A 7 18.20 -5.20 -10.06
N ASP A 8 19.26 -5.91 -9.69
CA ASP A 8 19.70 -7.12 -10.38
C ASP A 8 18.88 -8.36 -10.00
N PHE A 9 18.28 -8.34 -8.82
CA PHE A 9 17.49 -9.45 -8.28
C PHE A 9 16.20 -8.94 -7.64
N VAL A 10 15.06 -9.50 -8.04
CA VAL A 10 13.73 -9.07 -7.60
C VAL A 10 12.96 -10.22 -6.98
N VAL A 11 12.57 -10.04 -5.73
CA VAL A 11 11.67 -10.93 -4.99
C VAL A 11 10.28 -10.30 -4.91
N VAL A 12 9.25 -11.06 -5.26
CA VAL A 12 7.84 -10.68 -5.08
C VAL A 12 7.25 -11.49 -3.93
N SER A 13 6.75 -10.80 -2.90
CA SER A 13 6.04 -11.45 -1.81
C SER A 13 4.56 -11.55 -2.14
N VAL A 14 4.01 -12.78 -2.13
CA VAL A 14 2.58 -13.08 -2.28
C VAL A 14 2.12 -13.78 -1.01
N PHE A 15 1.54 -13.01 -0.08
CA PHE A 15 1.14 -13.52 1.22
C PHE A 15 -0.10 -12.81 1.74
N VAL A 16 -1.15 -13.56 2.03
CA VAL A 16 -2.34 -13.04 2.72
C VAL A 16 -2.08 -13.14 4.22
N ASN A 17 -1.65 -12.02 4.79
CA ASN A 17 -1.23 -11.96 6.20
C ASN A 17 -2.44 -11.99 7.15
N PRO A 18 -2.67 -13.06 7.91
CA PRO A 18 -3.86 -13.16 8.76
C PRO A 18 -3.86 -12.15 9.90
N THR A 19 -2.68 -11.74 10.39
CA THR A 19 -2.55 -10.90 11.58
C THR A 19 -2.97 -9.44 11.38
N GLN A 20 -3.19 -9.02 10.14
CA GLN A 20 -3.65 -7.67 9.82
C GLN A 20 -5.17 -7.58 9.61
N PHE A 21 -5.88 -8.70 9.69
CA PHE A 21 -7.33 -8.77 9.56
C PHE A 21 -7.99 -8.86 10.94
N GLY A 22 -9.02 -8.05 11.14
CA GLY A 22 -9.89 -8.13 12.31
C GLY A 22 -10.88 -9.30 12.20
N PRO A 23 -11.56 -9.65 13.30
CA PRO A 23 -12.47 -10.80 13.34
C PRO A 23 -13.65 -10.71 12.37
N ASN A 24 -14.02 -9.52 11.93
CA ASN A 24 -15.15 -9.26 11.02
C ASN A 24 -14.68 -8.81 9.63
N GLU A 25 -13.42 -9.04 9.28
CA GLU A 25 -12.88 -8.67 7.98
C GLU A 25 -12.86 -9.88 7.02
N ASP A 26 -12.61 -9.61 5.75
CA ASP A 26 -12.76 -10.54 4.62
C ASP A 26 -11.59 -11.54 4.44
N LEU A 27 -10.91 -11.96 5.51
CA LEU A 27 -9.76 -12.87 5.41
C LEU A 27 -10.08 -14.16 4.65
N ASP A 28 -11.23 -14.78 4.93
CA ASP A 28 -11.62 -16.06 4.31
C ASP A 28 -12.05 -15.87 2.86
N ALA A 29 -12.70 -14.74 2.56
CA ALA A 29 -13.16 -14.39 1.22
C ALA A 29 -12.06 -13.72 0.36
N TYR A 30 -10.92 -13.36 0.95
CA TYR A 30 -9.87 -12.66 0.22
C TYR A 30 -9.33 -13.51 -0.93
N PRO A 31 -9.28 -12.97 -2.18
CA PRO A 31 -8.85 -13.74 -3.35
C PRO A 31 -7.43 -14.29 -3.19
N ARG A 32 -7.27 -15.57 -3.50
CA ARG A 32 -5.99 -16.27 -3.49
C ARG A 32 -5.77 -16.89 -4.86
N THR A 33 -4.89 -16.27 -5.65
CA THR A 33 -4.66 -16.59 -7.06
C THR A 33 -3.18 -16.85 -7.32
N LEU A 34 -2.52 -17.63 -6.45
CA LEU A 34 -1.06 -17.81 -6.44
C LEU A 34 -0.50 -18.18 -7.82
N GLU A 35 -1.14 -19.09 -8.55
CA GLU A 35 -0.64 -19.49 -9.88
C GLU A 35 -0.67 -18.32 -10.87
N ALA A 36 -1.75 -17.52 -10.86
CA ALA A 36 -1.86 -16.34 -11.72
C ALA A 36 -0.85 -15.26 -11.31
N ASP A 37 -0.67 -15.08 -10.00
CA ASP A 37 0.30 -14.12 -9.44
C ASP A 37 1.73 -14.50 -9.80
N CYS A 38 2.08 -15.80 -9.73
CA CYS A 38 3.38 -16.33 -10.16
C CYS A 38 3.63 -16.06 -11.65
N LYS A 39 2.68 -16.41 -12.52
CA LYS A 39 2.79 -16.18 -13.97
C LYS A 39 2.95 -14.68 -14.29
N LEU A 40 2.23 -13.82 -13.59
CA LEU A 40 2.34 -12.37 -13.74
C LEU A 40 3.72 -11.87 -13.26
N ALA A 41 4.18 -12.31 -12.10
CA ALA A 41 5.48 -11.93 -11.58
C ALA A 41 6.63 -12.35 -12.51
N GLU A 42 6.59 -13.58 -13.01
CA GLU A 42 7.54 -14.12 -14.00
C GLU A 42 7.54 -13.29 -15.28
N SER A 43 6.35 -13.01 -15.85
CA SER A 43 6.23 -12.21 -17.06
C SER A 43 6.73 -10.78 -16.91
N MET A 44 6.81 -10.27 -15.67
CA MET A 44 7.37 -8.97 -15.34
C MET A 44 8.86 -9.04 -14.96
N GLY A 45 9.48 -10.22 -15.02
CA GLY A 45 10.90 -10.43 -14.79
C GLY A 45 11.29 -10.60 -13.31
N ALA A 46 10.36 -10.98 -12.43
CA ALA A 46 10.72 -11.34 -11.06
C ALA A 46 11.56 -12.63 -11.04
N ASN A 47 12.58 -12.66 -10.18
CA ASN A 47 13.47 -13.81 -10.04
C ASN A 47 12.89 -14.85 -9.06
N VAL A 48 12.19 -14.40 -8.03
CA VAL A 48 11.61 -15.25 -6.99
C VAL A 48 10.22 -14.74 -6.61
N VAL A 49 9.28 -15.67 -6.43
CA VAL A 49 8.01 -15.42 -5.72
C VAL A 49 8.09 -16.10 -4.36
N PHE A 50 8.01 -15.31 -3.31
CA PHE A 50 7.97 -15.77 -1.93
C PHE A 50 6.52 -15.84 -1.45
N ALA A 51 6.00 -17.06 -1.32
CA ALA A 51 4.60 -17.33 -0.98
C ALA A 51 4.49 -18.34 0.19
N PRO A 52 4.86 -17.93 1.40
CA PRO A 52 4.87 -18.83 2.56
C PRO A 52 3.44 -19.14 3.03
N ALA A 53 3.26 -20.29 3.69
CA ALA A 53 2.05 -20.58 4.42
C ALA A 53 1.96 -19.76 5.73
N PRO A 54 0.75 -19.45 6.23
CA PRO A 54 0.60 -18.70 7.49
C PRO A 54 1.35 -19.29 8.68
N LYS A 55 1.40 -20.63 8.79
CA LYS A 55 2.12 -21.33 9.85
C LYS A 55 3.65 -21.21 9.74
N GLU A 56 4.18 -20.97 8.56
CA GLU A 56 5.62 -20.73 8.38
C GLU A 56 6.00 -19.32 8.84
N MET A 57 5.12 -18.34 8.59
CA MET A 57 5.34 -16.97 9.06
C MET A 57 5.02 -16.79 10.55
N TYR A 58 4.07 -17.56 11.08
CA TYR A 58 3.61 -17.52 12.47
C TYR A 58 3.48 -18.95 13.02
N PRO A 59 4.59 -19.57 13.45
CA PRO A 59 4.63 -20.98 13.87
C PRO A 59 3.97 -21.24 15.23
N SER A 60 3.78 -20.22 16.05
CA SER A 60 3.13 -20.30 17.35
C SER A 60 2.15 -19.16 17.58
N GLU A 61 1.24 -19.31 18.54
CA GLU A 61 0.34 -18.24 18.97
C GLU A 61 1.08 -17.13 19.72
N ASP A 62 2.15 -17.48 20.42
CA ASP A 62 3.07 -16.53 21.03
C ASP A 62 4.00 -15.95 19.98
N ALA A 63 3.88 -14.65 19.74
CA ALA A 63 4.62 -13.98 18.69
C ALA A 63 5.25 -12.68 19.16
N THR A 64 6.42 -12.37 18.60
CA THR A 64 6.99 -11.03 18.68
C THR A 64 6.21 -10.11 17.72
N TRP A 65 5.80 -8.96 18.23
CA TRP A 65 5.12 -7.94 17.45
C TRP A 65 6.02 -6.72 17.25
N VAL A 66 5.90 -6.11 16.08
CA VAL A 66 6.46 -4.80 15.78
C VAL A 66 5.31 -3.83 15.63
N GLU A 67 5.27 -2.79 16.44
CA GLU A 67 4.17 -1.82 16.48
C GLU A 67 4.70 -0.39 16.38
N VAL A 68 4.14 0.38 15.47
CA VAL A 68 4.31 1.84 15.43
C VAL A 68 3.22 2.45 16.29
N THR A 69 3.61 3.02 17.44
CA THR A 69 2.72 3.72 18.34
C THR A 69 2.62 5.19 17.96
N GLY A 70 1.46 5.80 18.16
CA GLY A 70 1.25 7.21 17.88
C GLY A 70 -0.01 7.47 17.05
N ASP A 71 -0.28 8.73 16.75
CA ASP A 71 -1.54 9.14 16.13
C ASP A 71 -1.71 8.63 14.70
N ILE A 72 -0.59 8.42 13.98
CA ILE A 72 -0.61 7.91 12.61
C ILE A 72 -1.30 6.54 12.48
N THR A 73 -1.28 5.73 13.53
CA THR A 73 -1.92 4.41 13.56
C THR A 73 -3.30 4.40 14.24
N LYS A 74 -3.77 5.57 14.73
CA LYS A 74 -5.04 5.71 15.46
C LYS A 74 -6.12 6.45 14.67
N VAL A 75 -5.77 7.02 13.54
CA VAL A 75 -6.68 7.77 12.65
C VAL A 75 -6.98 6.98 11.38
N LEU A 76 -7.96 7.42 10.59
CA LEU A 76 -8.34 6.82 9.30
C LEU A 76 -8.53 5.28 9.41
N CYS A 77 -7.77 4.50 8.64
CA CYS A 77 -7.83 3.04 8.68
C CYS A 77 -7.50 2.48 10.07
N GLY A 78 -6.55 3.07 10.80
CA GLY A 78 -6.17 2.61 12.14
C GLY A 78 -7.28 2.76 13.16
N ARG A 79 -8.15 3.76 13.03
CA ARG A 79 -9.31 3.94 13.91
C ARG A 79 -10.35 2.83 13.74
N THR A 80 -10.57 2.39 12.51
CA THR A 80 -11.56 1.35 12.18
C THR A 80 -11.00 -0.07 12.27
N ARG A 81 -9.68 -0.20 12.18
CA ARG A 81 -8.92 -1.46 12.15
C ARG A 81 -7.76 -1.42 13.16
N PRO A 82 -8.01 -1.49 14.47
CA PRO A 82 -6.99 -1.22 15.50
C PRO A 82 -5.75 -2.13 15.45
N ILE A 83 -5.90 -3.38 15.01
CA ILE A 83 -4.79 -4.36 14.93
C ILE A 83 -4.07 -4.34 13.57
N HIS A 84 -4.63 -3.66 12.57
CA HIS A 84 -4.16 -3.71 11.18
C HIS A 84 -2.69 -3.33 11.04
N PHE A 85 -2.30 -2.17 11.52
CA PHE A 85 -0.93 -1.67 11.32
C PHE A 85 0.10 -2.46 12.10
N ARG A 86 -0.23 -2.99 13.28
CA ARG A 86 0.65 -3.92 13.99
C ARG A 86 0.89 -5.19 13.18
N GLY A 87 -0.15 -5.74 12.56
CA GLY A 87 0.00 -6.88 11.64
C GLY A 87 0.86 -6.54 10.44
N VAL A 88 0.67 -5.38 9.82
CA VAL A 88 1.45 -4.90 8.66
C VAL A 88 2.92 -4.71 9.03
N THR A 89 3.23 -3.97 10.09
CA THR A 89 4.62 -3.69 10.49
C THR A 89 5.35 -4.97 10.90
N THR A 90 4.66 -5.90 11.56
CA THR A 90 5.24 -7.19 11.92
C THR A 90 5.60 -8.03 10.70
N VAL A 91 4.65 -8.22 9.76
CA VAL A 91 4.93 -9.03 8.57
C VAL A 91 6.01 -8.40 7.69
N VAL A 92 5.98 -7.08 7.51
CA VAL A 92 6.98 -6.38 6.69
C VAL A 92 8.36 -6.46 7.34
N THR A 93 8.46 -6.36 8.67
CA THR A 93 9.73 -6.59 9.39
C THR A 93 10.27 -8.00 9.14
N LYS A 94 9.41 -9.04 9.22
CA LYS A 94 9.82 -10.41 8.89
C LYS A 94 10.32 -10.53 7.46
N LEU A 95 9.60 -9.96 6.50
CA LEU A 95 9.99 -9.96 5.09
C LEU A 95 11.33 -9.24 4.86
N PHE A 96 11.57 -8.11 5.52
CA PHE A 96 12.82 -7.38 5.43
C PHE A 96 14.00 -8.18 6.00
N ASN A 97 13.80 -8.86 7.13
CA ASN A 97 14.83 -9.71 7.72
C ASN A 97 15.14 -10.95 6.87
N LEU A 98 14.13 -11.53 6.21
CA LEU A 98 14.31 -12.70 5.35
C LEU A 98 14.99 -12.35 4.03
N ALA A 99 14.55 -11.28 3.36
CA ALA A 99 15.02 -10.92 2.04
C ALA A 99 16.22 -9.97 2.05
N GLN A 100 16.41 -9.19 3.12
CA GLN A 100 17.44 -8.15 3.27
C GLN A 100 17.58 -7.26 2.02
N PRO A 101 16.49 -6.66 1.55
CA PRO A 101 16.49 -5.95 0.28
C PRO A 101 17.15 -4.56 0.43
N ASP A 102 17.85 -4.08 -0.61
CA ASP A 102 18.29 -2.68 -0.70
C ASP A 102 17.10 -1.73 -0.92
N ARG A 103 16.08 -2.21 -1.63
CA ARG A 103 14.88 -1.44 -1.99
C ARG A 103 13.62 -2.26 -1.79
N ALA A 104 12.61 -1.62 -1.20
CA ALA A 104 11.28 -2.22 -1.04
C ALA A 104 10.21 -1.32 -1.69
N TYR A 105 9.34 -1.94 -2.50
CA TYR A 105 8.37 -1.24 -3.34
C TYR A 105 6.96 -1.36 -2.77
N PHE A 106 6.33 -0.21 -2.49
CA PHE A 106 4.96 -0.14 -1.97
C PHE A 106 4.09 0.77 -2.82
N GLY A 107 2.82 0.42 -2.97
CA GLY A 107 1.86 1.23 -3.74
C GLY A 107 1.32 2.41 -2.92
N GLN A 108 1.27 3.59 -3.52
CA GLN A 108 0.69 4.79 -2.92
C GLN A 108 -0.82 4.67 -2.63
N LYS A 109 -1.47 3.66 -3.20
CA LYS A 109 -2.88 3.37 -2.91
C LYS A 109 -3.13 3.22 -1.41
N ASP A 110 -2.23 2.55 -0.72
CA ASP A 110 -2.30 2.34 0.72
C ASP A 110 -1.42 3.39 1.45
N ALA A 111 -1.73 4.68 1.21
CA ALA A 111 -0.90 5.82 1.60
C ALA A 111 -0.59 5.85 3.12
N GLN A 112 -1.57 5.58 3.97
CA GLN A 112 -1.35 5.52 5.42
C GLN A 112 -0.39 4.39 5.79
N GLN A 113 -0.50 3.22 5.18
CA GLN A 113 0.44 2.11 5.36
C GLN A 113 1.87 2.53 4.98
N VAL A 114 2.03 3.26 3.88
CA VAL A 114 3.34 3.77 3.46
C VAL A 114 3.96 4.66 4.53
N GLU A 115 3.20 5.59 5.11
CA GLU A 115 3.72 6.48 6.14
C GLU A 115 4.05 5.73 7.44
N VAL A 116 3.25 4.73 7.82
CA VAL A 116 3.55 3.85 8.96
C VAL A 116 4.84 3.06 8.70
N LEU A 117 5.04 2.52 7.50
CA LEU A 117 6.26 1.79 7.14
C LEU A 117 7.49 2.70 7.08
N LYS A 118 7.37 3.94 6.58
CA LYS A 118 8.46 4.92 6.65
C LYS A 118 8.88 5.18 8.09
N ARG A 119 7.92 5.30 9.00
CA ARG A 119 8.19 5.49 10.42
C ARG A 119 8.91 4.28 11.00
N MET A 120 8.43 3.06 10.73
CA MET A 120 9.06 1.82 11.17
C MET A 120 10.51 1.70 10.66
N VAL A 121 10.74 1.92 9.37
CA VAL A 121 12.07 1.86 8.76
C VAL A 121 13.04 2.83 9.44
N LYS A 122 12.57 4.06 9.69
CA LYS A 122 13.37 5.09 10.37
C LYS A 122 13.69 4.70 11.82
N ASP A 123 12.68 4.29 12.58
CA ASP A 123 12.84 4.04 14.02
C ASP A 123 13.64 2.78 14.32
N LEU A 124 13.55 1.75 13.45
CA LEU A 124 14.29 0.51 13.57
C LEU A 124 15.63 0.50 12.81
N PHE A 125 16.02 1.63 12.24
CA PHE A 125 17.28 1.79 11.49
C PHE A 125 17.48 0.76 10.38
N PHE A 126 16.39 0.36 9.69
CA PHE A 126 16.52 -0.49 8.53
C PHE A 126 17.29 0.20 7.42
N ASN A 127 18.34 -0.45 6.93
CA ASN A 127 19.11 0.03 5.77
C ASN A 127 18.39 -0.33 4.46
N ILE A 128 17.17 0.18 4.28
CA ILE A 128 16.29 -0.13 3.14
C ILE A 128 15.73 1.16 2.57
N GLN A 129 15.78 1.30 1.26
CA GLN A 129 15.15 2.41 0.58
C GLN A 129 13.71 2.06 0.19
N LEU A 130 12.72 2.74 0.77
CA LEU A 130 11.32 2.61 0.37
C LEU A 130 11.05 3.35 -0.94
N ARG A 131 10.61 2.63 -1.95
CA ARG A 131 10.17 3.14 -3.25
C ARG A 131 8.64 3.16 -3.30
N ILE A 132 8.07 4.34 -3.38
CA ILE A 132 6.60 4.51 -3.40
C ILE A 132 6.14 4.62 -4.83
N MET A 133 5.38 3.64 -5.26
CA MET A 133 4.91 3.54 -6.64
C MET A 133 3.55 4.22 -6.82
N PRO A 134 3.33 4.91 -7.93
CA PRO A 134 2.04 5.52 -8.23
C PRO A 134 0.89 4.51 -8.21
N ILE A 135 -0.32 5.01 -7.95
CA ILE A 135 -1.54 4.18 -7.97
C ILE A 135 -1.75 3.63 -9.40
N VAL A 136 -1.77 2.31 -9.53
CA VAL A 136 -2.19 1.65 -10.76
C VAL A 136 -3.71 1.63 -10.81
N ARG A 137 -4.27 2.08 -11.95
CA ARG A 137 -5.71 2.14 -12.16
C ARG A 137 -6.14 1.26 -13.32
N GLU A 138 -7.38 0.83 -13.29
CA GLU A 138 -8.06 0.20 -14.42
C GLU A 138 -8.44 1.27 -15.47
N ALA A 139 -8.86 0.84 -16.65
CA ALA A 139 -9.15 1.74 -17.77
C ALA A 139 -10.24 2.80 -17.43
N ASP A 140 -11.16 2.47 -16.54
CA ASP A 140 -12.23 3.35 -16.07
C ASP A 140 -11.80 4.31 -14.95
N GLY A 141 -10.56 4.19 -14.46
CA GLY A 141 -10.00 5.03 -13.39
C GLY A 141 -10.10 4.43 -11.99
N LEU A 142 -10.72 3.26 -11.82
CA LEU A 142 -10.76 2.57 -10.53
C LEU A 142 -9.36 2.12 -10.14
N ALA A 143 -8.94 2.37 -8.88
CA ALA A 143 -7.66 1.87 -8.38
C ALA A 143 -7.67 0.33 -8.36
N LYS A 144 -6.62 -0.31 -8.89
CA LYS A 144 -6.52 -1.77 -8.88
C LYS A 144 -6.50 -2.31 -7.46
N SER A 145 -7.37 -3.29 -7.20
CA SER A 145 -7.47 -4.02 -5.94
C SER A 145 -8.06 -5.40 -6.18
N SER A 146 -7.59 -6.40 -5.45
CA SER A 146 -8.21 -7.74 -5.46
C SER A 146 -9.68 -7.68 -5.02
N ARG A 147 -10.04 -6.76 -4.16
CA ARG A 147 -11.42 -6.53 -3.71
C ARG A 147 -12.36 -5.96 -4.77
N ASN A 148 -11.85 -5.49 -5.90
CA ASN A 148 -12.71 -5.02 -7.00
C ASN A 148 -13.61 -6.16 -7.55
N THR A 149 -13.22 -7.41 -7.35
CA THR A 149 -14.04 -8.58 -7.72
C THR A 149 -15.32 -8.71 -6.90
N TYR A 150 -15.43 -8.04 -5.76
CA TYR A 150 -16.64 -8.01 -4.93
C TYR A 150 -17.71 -7.08 -5.46
N LEU A 151 -17.32 -6.09 -6.28
CA LEU A 151 -18.21 -5.03 -6.74
C LEU A 151 -19.13 -5.53 -7.85
N ASN A 152 -20.43 -5.36 -7.67
CA ASN A 152 -21.38 -5.46 -8.76
C ASN A 152 -21.29 -4.23 -9.68
N GLU A 153 -22.03 -4.23 -10.79
CA GLU A 153 -21.95 -3.15 -11.79
C GLU A 153 -22.31 -1.76 -11.24
N ALA A 154 -23.34 -1.70 -10.40
CA ALA A 154 -23.78 -0.44 -9.79
C ALA A 154 -22.76 0.08 -8.77
N GLU A 155 -22.24 -0.79 -7.92
CA GLU A 155 -21.20 -0.47 -6.95
C GLU A 155 -19.90 -0.05 -7.63
N ARG A 156 -19.53 -0.70 -8.73
CA ARG A 156 -18.36 -0.32 -9.52
C ARG A 156 -18.50 1.09 -10.09
N LYS A 157 -19.65 1.43 -10.64
CA LYS A 157 -19.95 2.81 -11.12
C LYS A 157 -19.85 3.82 -9.98
N ALA A 158 -20.39 3.49 -8.81
CA ALA A 158 -20.32 4.35 -7.63
C ALA A 158 -18.89 4.54 -7.13
N ALA A 159 -18.07 3.47 -7.11
CA ALA A 159 -16.68 3.52 -6.65
C ALA A 159 -15.79 4.47 -7.46
N LEU A 160 -16.14 4.77 -8.73
CA LEU A 160 -15.42 5.74 -9.57
C LEU A 160 -15.47 7.17 -9.04
N VAL A 161 -16.42 7.49 -8.14
CA VAL A 161 -16.50 8.82 -7.52
C VAL A 161 -15.19 9.18 -6.81
N LEU A 162 -14.50 8.21 -6.19
CA LEU A 162 -13.26 8.46 -5.46
C LEU A 162 -12.16 9.03 -6.36
N SER A 163 -11.92 8.40 -7.52
CA SER A 163 -10.90 8.87 -8.46
C SER A 163 -11.30 10.21 -9.10
N ARG A 164 -12.59 10.41 -9.39
CA ARG A 164 -13.13 11.65 -9.96
C ARG A 164 -13.00 12.81 -8.97
N SER A 165 -13.34 12.58 -7.69
CA SER A 165 -13.22 13.60 -6.64
C SER A 165 -11.77 14.03 -6.43
N LEU A 166 -10.84 13.07 -6.39
CA LEU A 166 -9.40 13.39 -6.27
C LEU A 166 -8.89 14.19 -7.47
N LYS A 167 -9.34 13.84 -8.69
CA LYS A 167 -8.99 14.60 -9.90
C LYS A 167 -9.52 16.01 -9.83
N ALA A 168 -10.80 16.19 -9.51
CA ALA A 168 -11.42 17.50 -9.37
C ALA A 168 -10.73 18.35 -8.29
N ALA A 169 -10.42 17.76 -7.14
CA ALA A 169 -9.71 18.46 -6.07
C ALA A 169 -8.31 18.92 -6.53
N LYS A 170 -7.59 18.09 -7.26
CA LYS A 170 -6.27 18.44 -7.82
C LYS A 170 -6.37 19.59 -8.81
N GLU A 171 -7.36 19.56 -9.71
CA GLU A 171 -7.60 20.61 -10.69
C GLU A 171 -7.92 21.95 -9.99
N GLN A 172 -8.80 21.94 -9.00
CA GLN A 172 -9.13 23.13 -8.20
C GLN A 172 -7.90 23.67 -7.44
N TYR A 173 -7.12 22.80 -6.84
CA TYR A 173 -5.90 23.19 -6.14
C TYR A 173 -4.87 23.82 -7.10
N CYS A 174 -4.68 23.27 -8.28
CA CYS A 174 -3.81 23.85 -9.30
C CYS A 174 -4.29 25.22 -9.77
N LEU A 175 -5.61 25.39 -9.94
CA LEU A 175 -6.20 26.68 -10.35
C LEU A 175 -5.99 27.77 -9.27
N LEU A 176 -6.14 27.42 -7.99
CA LEU A 176 -5.90 28.34 -6.87
C LEU A 176 -4.45 28.80 -6.78
N TYR A 177 -3.50 27.94 -7.15
CA TYR A 177 -2.06 28.29 -7.15
C TYR A 177 -1.62 29.09 -8.38
N THR A 178 -2.34 28.99 -9.49
CA THR A 178 -2.02 29.69 -10.74
C THR A 178 -2.80 31.00 -10.91
N SER A 179 -3.86 31.22 -10.13
CA SER A 179 -4.59 32.50 -10.10
C SER A 179 -3.88 33.48 -9.17
N PRO A 180 -3.55 34.70 -9.62
CA PRO A 180 -3.02 35.73 -8.74
C PRO A 180 -4.04 36.01 -7.63
N SER A 181 -3.60 35.87 -6.39
CA SER A 181 -4.42 36.20 -5.22
C SER A 181 -4.74 37.70 -5.22
N PRO A 182 -5.97 38.10 -4.88
CA PRO A 182 -6.26 39.50 -4.63
C PRO A 182 -5.41 40.17 -3.54
N ARG A 183 -4.67 39.36 -2.78
CA ARG A 183 -3.71 39.78 -1.75
C ARG A 183 -2.27 39.79 -2.25
N ASP A 184 -2.01 39.50 -3.51
CA ASP A 184 -0.65 39.59 -4.07
C ASP A 184 -0.26 41.07 -4.18
N PRO A 185 0.82 41.52 -3.50
CA PRO A 185 1.24 42.92 -3.49
C PRO A 185 1.61 43.47 -4.88
N LYS A 186 1.76 42.61 -5.90
CA LYS A 186 1.97 43.06 -7.29
C LYS A 186 0.71 43.52 -8.02
N THR A 187 -0.50 43.23 -7.50
CA THR A 187 -1.78 43.64 -8.10
C THR A 187 -2.35 44.91 -7.47
N SER A 188 -1.73 45.50 -6.47
CA SER A 188 -2.21 46.74 -5.81
C SER A 188 -1.56 48.00 -6.35
N ARG A 189 -0.96 47.98 -7.55
CA ARG A 189 -0.48 49.18 -8.25
C ARG A 189 -1.12 49.25 -9.64
N MET A 190 -2.34 49.71 -9.67
CA MET A 190 -2.98 50.51 -10.73
C MET A 190 -3.93 51.48 -10.11
#